data_b2f28723462883a92db4ca355627d9cc
#
_entry.id   b2f28723462883a92db4ca355627d9cc
#
_cell.length_a   1.000
_cell.length_b   1.000
_cell.length_c   1.000
_cell.angle_alpha   90.00
_cell.angle_beta   90.00
_cell.angle_gamma   90.00
#
_symmetry.space_group_name_H-M   'P 1'
#
loop_
_entity.id
_entity.type
_entity.pdbx_description
1 polymer ?
#
loop_
_entity_poly.entity_id
_entity_poly.type
_entity_poly.pdbx_seq_one_letter_code
_entity_poly.pdbx_strand_id
1 'polypeptide(L)'
;MKYVLDVHTHTLASGHAYNTIREMAMAASEKGLELLGITEHGVAMPGTCNGFYFDNTKMLNRRMFGVEMLFGVEANIMDHSGTLDMEERLLKRM
;
A
#
# COMPACT_ATOMS: atom_id res chain seq x y z
N MET A 1 -4.53 -16.90 -19.65
CA MET A 1 -5.00 -16.22 -18.44
C MET A 1 -4.48 -14.78 -18.41
N LYS A 2 -5.33 -13.86 -18.01
CA LYS A 2 -4.96 -12.45 -17.94
C LYS A 2 -5.14 -11.97 -16.50
N TYR A 3 -4.08 -11.35 -15.95
CA TYR A 3 -4.16 -10.72 -14.64
C TYR A 3 -4.75 -9.32 -14.79
N VAL A 4 -5.79 -9.01 -14.01
CA VAL A 4 -6.45 -7.70 -14.06
C VAL A 4 -6.33 -6.91 -12.76
N LEU A 5 -5.74 -7.53 -11.72
CA LEU A 5 -5.54 -6.85 -10.45
C LEU A 5 -4.25 -7.35 -9.78
N ASP A 6 -3.68 -6.49 -8.93
CA ASP A 6 -2.58 -6.85 -8.03
C ASP A 6 -2.82 -6.07 -6.74
N VAL A 7 -3.02 -6.78 -5.64
CA VAL A 7 -3.37 -6.15 -4.35
C VAL A 7 -2.25 -6.21 -3.32
N HIS A 8 -1.03 -6.51 -3.74
CA HIS A 8 0.11 -6.54 -2.84
C HIS A 8 1.33 -5.93 -3.51
N THR A 9 1.53 -4.64 -3.31
CA THR A 9 2.68 -3.92 -3.89
C THR A 9 3.22 -2.90 -2.90
N HIS A 10 4.45 -2.47 -3.15
CA HIS A 10 5.17 -1.53 -2.31
C HIS A 10 5.74 -0.39 -3.14
N THR A 11 5.95 0.75 -2.49
CA THR A 11 6.58 1.93 -3.08
C THR A 11 7.79 2.34 -2.26
N LEU A 12 8.37 3.48 -2.59
CA LEU A 12 9.46 4.09 -1.84
C LEU A 12 9.16 4.20 -0.34
N ALA A 13 7.88 4.35 0.02
CA ALA A 13 7.50 4.51 1.42
C ALA A 13 7.84 3.30 2.27
N SER A 14 7.88 2.11 1.71
CA SER A 14 8.31 0.90 2.43
C SER A 14 9.81 0.84 2.69
N GLY A 15 10.60 1.65 2.01
CA GLY A 15 12.06 1.65 2.14
C GLY A 15 12.75 0.50 1.42
N HIS A 16 12.00 -0.42 0.83
CA HIS A 16 12.53 -1.61 0.17
C HIS A 16 12.06 -1.74 -1.28
N ALA A 17 11.49 -0.66 -1.83
CA ALA A 17 11.07 -0.56 -3.21
C ALA A 17 11.45 0.82 -3.71
N TYR A 18 11.39 1.05 -5.02
CA TYR A 18 12.03 2.23 -5.58
C TYR A 18 11.14 3.06 -6.48
N ASN A 19 9.85 2.73 -6.59
CA ASN A 19 8.91 3.49 -7.40
C ASN A 19 7.96 4.31 -6.51
N THR A 20 7.49 5.42 -7.05
CA THR A 20 6.44 6.21 -6.43
C THR A 20 5.08 5.58 -6.68
N ILE A 21 4.06 6.01 -5.93
CA ILE A 21 2.68 5.57 -6.16
C ILE A 21 2.27 5.88 -7.60
N ARG A 22 2.63 7.05 -8.10
CA ARG A 22 2.29 7.47 -9.46
C ARG A 22 2.93 6.56 -10.50
N GLU A 23 4.20 6.23 -10.34
CA GLU A 23 4.89 5.30 -11.25
C GLU A 23 4.26 3.91 -11.24
N MET A 24 3.87 3.43 -10.05
CA MET A 24 3.19 2.14 -9.93
C MET A 24 1.85 2.14 -10.65
N ALA A 25 1.06 3.20 -10.47
CA ALA A 25 -0.23 3.33 -11.14
C ALA A 25 -0.07 3.39 -12.66
N MET A 26 0.93 4.12 -13.13
CA MET A 26 1.21 4.22 -14.57
C MET A 26 1.60 2.88 -15.15
N ALA A 27 2.49 2.14 -14.48
CA ALA A 27 2.90 0.82 -14.93
C ALA A 27 1.73 -0.16 -14.92
N ALA A 28 0.88 -0.10 -13.90
CA ALA A 28 -0.32 -0.94 -13.83
C ALA A 28 -1.25 -0.66 -15.02
N SER A 29 -1.43 0.62 -15.35
CA SER A 29 -2.22 1.01 -16.52
C SER A 29 -1.66 0.44 -17.81
N GLU A 30 -0.35 0.55 -18.00
CA GLU A 30 0.32 0.04 -19.18
C GLU A 30 0.20 -1.49 -19.32
N LYS A 31 0.15 -2.19 -18.20
CA LYS A 31 -0.02 -3.65 -18.18
C LYS A 31 -1.47 -4.10 -18.27
N GLY A 32 -2.40 -3.16 -18.30
CA GLY A 32 -3.83 -3.48 -18.40
C GLY A 32 -4.47 -3.89 -17.09
N LEU A 33 -3.86 -3.58 -15.96
CA LEU A 33 -4.49 -3.83 -14.67
C LEU A 33 -5.63 -2.84 -14.45
N GLU A 34 -6.71 -3.33 -13.85
CA GLU A 34 -7.88 -2.51 -13.55
C GLU A 34 -7.87 -2.04 -12.09
N LEU A 35 -7.13 -2.75 -11.22
CA LEU A 35 -7.05 -2.45 -9.80
C LEU A 35 -5.65 -2.70 -9.27
N LEU A 36 -5.13 -1.77 -8.48
CA LEU A 36 -3.82 -1.87 -7.86
C LEU A 36 -3.92 -1.56 -6.37
N GLY A 37 -3.44 -2.46 -5.52
CA GLY A 37 -3.34 -2.23 -4.09
C GLY A 37 -1.92 -1.87 -3.69
N ILE A 38 -1.76 -0.73 -3.03
CA ILE A 38 -0.51 -0.29 -2.44
C ILE A 38 -0.55 -0.67 -0.97
N THR A 39 0.30 -1.60 -0.57
CA THR A 39 0.29 -2.17 0.79
C THR A 39 1.68 -2.09 1.40
N GLU A 40 2.08 -0.88 1.79
CA GLU A 40 3.42 -0.65 2.35
C GLU A 40 3.63 -1.45 3.63
N HIS A 41 4.90 -1.72 3.95
CA HIS A 41 5.25 -2.38 5.21
C HIS A 41 4.83 -1.54 6.40
N GLY A 42 4.30 -2.22 7.44
CA GLY A 42 3.91 -1.59 8.69
C GLY A 42 5.11 -0.99 9.43
N VAL A 43 4.82 -0.18 10.44
CA VAL A 43 5.81 0.72 11.06
C VAL A 43 6.97 0.02 11.77
N ALA A 44 6.85 -1.26 12.10
CA ALA A 44 7.93 -2.00 12.74
C ALA A 44 9.01 -2.48 11.77
N MET A 45 8.76 -2.45 10.48
CA MET A 45 9.74 -2.88 9.48
C MET A 45 10.83 -1.80 9.36
N PRO A 46 12.12 -2.17 9.46
CA PRO A 46 13.20 -1.19 9.28
C PRO A 46 13.12 -0.51 7.92
N GLY A 47 13.30 0.80 7.91
CA GLY A 47 13.31 1.59 6.68
C GLY A 47 11.96 2.03 6.15
N THR A 48 10.85 1.57 6.77
CA THR A 48 9.52 1.96 6.33
C THR A 48 9.12 3.35 6.82
N CYS A 49 8.00 3.84 6.32
CA CYS A 49 7.36 5.08 6.75
C CYS A 49 6.76 4.95 8.16
N ASN A 50 6.30 6.06 8.72
CA ASN A 50 5.62 6.04 10.01
C ASN A 50 4.09 6.04 9.84
N GLY A 51 3.37 6.00 10.96
CA GLY A 51 1.91 5.91 10.93
C GLY A 51 1.21 7.07 10.23
N PHE A 52 1.83 8.26 10.22
CA PHE A 52 1.26 9.42 9.55
C PHE A 52 1.08 9.18 8.04
N TYR A 53 1.99 8.46 7.42
CA TYR A 53 1.87 8.11 6.01
C TYR A 53 0.54 7.39 5.73
N PHE A 54 0.23 6.37 6.56
CA PHE A 54 -0.99 5.59 6.37
C PHE A 54 -2.25 6.44 6.59
N ASP A 55 -2.21 7.33 7.57
CA ASP A 55 -3.32 8.24 7.80
C ASP A 55 -3.51 9.20 6.63
N ASN A 56 -2.42 9.63 6.03
CA ASN A 56 -2.45 10.59 4.92
C ASN A 56 -2.87 9.96 3.58
N THR A 57 -2.84 8.64 3.43
CA THR A 57 -3.24 8.00 2.16
C THR A 57 -4.70 8.26 1.80
N LYS A 58 -5.54 8.60 2.77
CA LYS A 58 -6.93 8.98 2.50
C LYS A 58 -7.05 10.21 1.60
N MET A 59 -5.99 11.03 1.51
CA MET A 59 -5.95 12.22 0.68
C MET A 59 -5.65 11.90 -0.78
N LEU A 60 -5.23 10.67 -1.07
CA LEU A 60 -4.84 10.28 -2.42
C LEU A 60 -6.05 9.95 -3.28
N ASN A 61 -5.89 10.20 -4.57
CA ASN A 61 -6.91 9.87 -5.54
C ASN A 61 -7.06 8.34 -5.65
N ARG A 62 -8.29 7.86 -5.57
CA ARG A 62 -8.59 6.43 -5.67
C ARG A 62 -8.64 5.94 -7.11
N ARG A 63 -8.36 6.79 -8.08
CA ARG A 63 -8.29 6.40 -9.48
C ARG A 63 -7.17 7.18 -10.15
N MET A 64 -6.21 6.45 -10.71
CA MET A 64 -5.05 7.03 -11.39
C MET A 64 -4.82 6.30 -12.70
N PHE A 65 -4.67 7.05 -13.80
CA PHE A 65 -4.43 6.48 -15.13
C PHE A 65 -5.44 5.40 -15.51
N GLY A 66 -6.69 5.55 -15.06
CA GLY A 66 -7.74 4.57 -15.31
C GLY A 66 -7.70 3.34 -14.42
N VAL A 67 -6.76 3.27 -13.46
CA VAL A 67 -6.62 2.15 -12.52
C VAL A 67 -7.26 2.53 -11.20
N GLU A 68 -8.08 1.64 -10.65
CA GLU A 68 -8.64 1.80 -9.32
C GLU A 68 -7.56 1.51 -8.28
N MET A 69 -7.36 2.45 -7.33
CA MET A 69 -6.30 2.38 -6.34
C MET A 69 -6.86 2.03 -4.98
N LEU A 70 -6.28 1.02 -4.34
CA LEU A 70 -6.57 0.67 -2.95
C LEU A 70 -5.30 0.90 -2.13
N PHE A 71 -5.47 1.44 -0.93
CA PHE A 71 -4.35 1.69 -0.01
C PHE A 71 -4.55 0.92 1.27
N GLY A 72 -3.57 0.10 1.63
CA GLY A 72 -3.61 -0.73 2.81
C GLY A 72 -2.23 -0.84 3.43
N VAL A 73 -1.99 -1.88 4.18
CA VAL A 73 -0.72 -2.11 4.87
C VAL A 73 -0.41 -3.59 4.92
N GLU A 74 0.87 -3.91 4.75
CA GLU A 74 1.39 -5.24 5.10
C GLU A 74 1.89 -5.15 6.53
N ALA A 75 0.99 -5.40 7.49
CA ALA A 75 1.28 -5.26 8.91
C ALA A 75 2.15 -6.39 9.42
N ASN A 76 2.97 -6.08 10.44
CA ASN A 76 3.77 -7.08 11.11
C ASN A 76 3.04 -7.62 12.33
N ILE A 77 3.11 -8.94 12.52
CA ILE A 77 2.61 -9.60 13.73
C ILE A 77 3.73 -9.52 14.75
N MET A 78 3.47 -8.83 15.87
CA MET A 78 4.50 -8.48 16.85
C MET A 78 4.72 -9.55 17.92
N ASP A 79 3.73 -10.39 18.18
CA ASP A 79 3.81 -11.41 19.23
C ASP A 79 2.88 -12.59 18.94
N HIS A 80 2.92 -13.60 19.82
CA HIS A 80 2.12 -14.80 19.66
C HIS A 80 0.62 -14.57 19.87
N SER A 81 0.24 -13.41 20.42
CA SER A 81 -1.17 -13.04 20.60
C SER A 81 -1.76 -12.41 19.33
N GLY A 82 -0.92 -12.19 18.31
CA GLY A 82 -1.38 -11.60 17.06
C GLY A 82 -1.45 -10.08 17.05
N THR A 83 -0.77 -9.41 17.99
CA THR A 83 -0.71 -7.95 18.02
C THR A 83 -0.03 -7.44 16.77
N LEU A 84 -0.64 -6.45 16.12
CA LEU A 84 -0.10 -5.83 14.92
C LEU A 84 0.66 -4.55 15.26
N ASP A 85 1.57 -4.15 14.37
CA ASP A 85 2.36 -2.93 14.52
C ASP A 85 1.62 -1.67 14.06
N MET A 86 0.33 -1.77 13.77
CA MET A 86 -0.49 -0.65 13.32
C MET A 86 -1.60 -0.38 14.33
N GLU A 87 -1.84 0.92 14.60
CA GLU A 87 -2.96 1.31 15.45
C GLU A 87 -4.29 0.91 14.81
N GLU A 88 -5.19 0.41 15.63
CA GLU A 88 -6.50 -0.04 15.17
C GLU A 88 -7.26 1.06 14.43
N ARG A 89 -7.16 2.33 14.91
CA ARG A 89 -7.85 3.44 14.24
C ARG A 89 -7.37 3.64 12.80
N LEU A 90 -6.08 3.38 12.54
CA LEU A 90 -5.53 3.50 11.17
C LEU A 90 -6.03 2.36 10.29
N LEU A 91 -6.06 1.14 10.83
CA LEU A 91 -6.55 -0.02 10.08
C LEU A 91 -8.01 0.15 9.67
N LYS A 92 -8.83 0.71 10.53
CA LYS A 92 -10.25 0.93 10.25
C LYS A 92 -10.51 1.97 9.18
N ARG A 93 -9.51 2.80 8.86
CA ARG A 93 -9.64 3.90 7.88
C ARG A 93 -9.16 3.51 6.49
N MET A 94 -8.63 2.33 6.33
CA MET A 94 -8.10 1.84 5.06
C MET A 94 -9.15 1.13 4.22
#